data_abdb828d4b49e062aeb1e7d9236d3351
#
_entry.id   abdb828d4b49e062aeb1e7d9236d3351
#
_cell.length_a   1.000
_cell.length_b   1.000
_cell.length_c   1.000
_cell.angle_alpha   90.00
_cell.angle_beta   90.00
_cell.angle_gamma   90.00
#
_symmetry.space_group_name_H-M   'P 1'
#
loop_
_entity.id
_entity.type
_entity.pdbx_description
1 polymer ?
#
loop_
_entity_poly.entity_id
_entity_poly.type
_entity_poly.pdbx_seq_one_letter_code
_entity_poly.pdbx_strand_id
1 'polypeptide(L)'
;GHLGKQVIKKFGLDSESDPQHYGIGFKEVWDLDPELHEEGLVVHTMGWPAAKGVLSGSYLYHGENNQAFLGYIVPLDYDNPHISPFDEFQQWKHQASVKKYLKGATRTAYGARALIKGGHQSMPKMHFPGGMRVGDDAGTMNFPRIKGTHTAMKSGMIAAESLFEEFNKDEPLSDIEKFTSNLKTSWLEKELHTARNFLPFIHKYGTLLGVALAGADQLVFRGRLPFTLHHDTPDHECLKE
;
A
#
# COMPACT_ATOMS: atom_id res chain seq x y z
N GLY A 1 -1.80 -6.27 9.09
CA GLY A 1 -2.58 -6.43 10.29
C GLY A 1 -1.82 -6.10 11.57
N HIS A 2 -2.52 -6.03 12.69
CA HIS A 2 -1.90 -5.66 13.97
C HIS A 2 -0.83 -6.65 14.45
N LEU A 3 -0.98 -7.93 14.11
CA LEU A 3 -0.06 -8.97 14.54
C LEU A 3 1.17 -9.10 13.63
N GLY A 4 1.15 -8.51 12.44
CA GLY A 4 2.23 -8.68 11.45
C GLY A 4 3.61 -8.35 12.00
N LYS A 5 3.78 -7.15 12.59
CA LYS A 5 5.07 -6.74 13.18
C LYS A 5 5.53 -7.66 14.32
N GLN A 6 4.60 -8.13 15.16
CA GLN A 6 4.94 -9.03 16.27
C GLN A 6 5.40 -10.39 15.75
N VAL A 7 4.73 -10.92 14.73
CA VAL A 7 5.09 -12.19 14.07
C VAL A 7 6.44 -12.06 13.38
N ILE A 8 6.66 -10.99 12.62
CA ILE A 8 7.95 -10.71 11.97
C ILE A 8 9.07 -10.73 13.00
N LYS A 9 8.94 -9.94 14.06
CA LYS A 9 9.95 -9.85 15.13
C LYS A 9 10.16 -11.18 15.84
N LYS A 10 9.06 -11.91 16.15
CA LYS A 10 9.14 -13.19 16.87
C LYS A 10 9.91 -14.25 16.09
N PHE A 11 9.76 -14.28 14.78
CA PHE A 11 10.35 -15.32 13.92
C PHE A 11 11.52 -14.81 13.06
N GLY A 12 11.92 -13.52 13.19
CA GLY A 12 13.03 -12.93 12.43
C GLY A 12 12.78 -12.95 10.92
N LEU A 13 11.53 -12.70 10.49
CA LEU A 13 11.12 -12.88 9.10
C LEU A 13 11.65 -11.82 8.14
N ASP A 14 12.16 -10.72 8.64
CA ASP A 14 12.69 -9.55 7.90
C ASP A 14 14.22 -9.52 7.81
N SER A 15 14.90 -10.58 8.24
CA SER A 15 16.37 -10.64 8.27
C SER A 15 17.04 -10.49 6.89
N GLU A 16 16.33 -10.79 5.82
CA GLU A 16 16.83 -10.74 4.43
C GLU A 16 16.07 -9.74 3.55
N SER A 17 15.19 -8.91 4.16
CA SER A 17 14.39 -7.92 3.45
C SER A 17 14.75 -6.50 3.85
N ASP A 18 14.49 -5.54 2.97
CA ASP A 18 14.58 -4.13 3.28
C ASP A 18 13.55 -3.74 4.36
N PRO A 19 13.74 -2.61 5.06
CA PRO A 19 12.74 -2.07 5.97
C PRO A 19 11.37 -1.95 5.30
N GLN A 20 10.31 -2.33 6.02
CA GLN A 20 8.94 -2.10 5.55
C GLN A 20 8.57 -0.63 5.72
N HIS A 21 7.97 -0.04 4.69
CA HIS A 21 7.38 1.28 4.72
C HIS A 21 5.86 1.21 4.88
N TYR A 22 5.31 2.17 5.59
CA TYR A 22 3.91 2.23 5.92
C TYR A 22 3.27 3.54 5.45
N GLY A 23 1.97 3.49 5.23
CA GLY A 23 1.14 4.67 5.09
C GLY A 23 -0.06 4.57 6.01
N ILE A 24 -0.55 5.69 6.51
CA ILE A 24 -1.85 5.77 7.15
C ILE A 24 -2.88 6.22 6.14
N GLY A 25 -3.93 5.43 5.94
CA GLY A 25 -5.07 5.77 5.11
C GLY A 25 -6.28 6.11 5.94
N PHE A 26 -6.86 7.30 5.70
CA PHE A 26 -8.16 7.70 6.20
C PHE A 26 -9.21 7.46 5.14
N LYS A 27 -10.40 7.04 5.56
CA LYS A 27 -11.52 6.82 4.68
C LYS A 27 -12.80 7.33 5.33
N GLU A 28 -13.61 8.02 4.53
CA GLU A 28 -14.94 8.48 4.93
C GLU A 28 -15.97 8.09 3.88
N VAL A 29 -17.20 7.88 4.33
CA VAL A 29 -18.38 7.70 3.48
C VAL A 29 -19.30 8.88 3.73
N TRP A 30 -19.79 9.49 2.66
CA TRP A 30 -20.65 10.67 2.70
C TRP A 30 -21.89 10.43 1.86
N ASP A 31 -23.05 10.82 2.37
CA ASP A 31 -24.28 10.94 1.61
C ASP A 31 -24.32 12.35 1.01
N LEU A 32 -24.28 12.40 -0.33
CA LEU A 32 -24.23 13.64 -1.09
C LEU A 32 -25.64 14.16 -1.41
N ASP A 33 -25.71 15.46 -1.68
CA ASP A 33 -26.89 16.03 -2.36
C ASP A 33 -27.03 15.37 -3.74
N PRO A 34 -28.22 14.82 -4.10
CA PRO A 34 -28.45 14.20 -5.40
C PRO A 34 -28.10 15.11 -6.60
N GLU A 35 -28.24 16.43 -6.46
CA GLU A 35 -27.89 17.39 -7.52
C GLU A 35 -26.37 17.53 -7.74
N LEU A 36 -25.56 17.14 -6.73
CA LEU A 36 -24.10 17.18 -6.77
C LEU A 36 -23.47 15.82 -7.00
N HIS A 37 -24.30 14.76 -7.02
CA HIS A 37 -23.82 13.40 -7.22
C HIS A 37 -23.68 13.10 -8.72
N GLU A 38 -22.58 12.43 -9.07
CA GLU A 38 -22.31 11.97 -10.43
C GLU A 38 -21.83 10.50 -10.32
N GLU A 39 -22.77 9.56 -10.46
CA GLU A 39 -22.48 8.13 -10.30
C GLU A 39 -21.35 7.66 -11.22
N GLY A 40 -20.38 6.94 -10.65
CA GLY A 40 -19.21 6.46 -11.38
C GLY A 40 -18.08 7.47 -11.53
N LEU A 41 -18.22 8.70 -11.02
CA LEU A 41 -17.12 9.66 -10.97
C LEU A 41 -15.99 9.12 -10.11
N VAL A 42 -14.78 9.11 -10.67
CA VAL A 42 -13.53 8.70 -10.00
C VAL A 42 -12.51 9.82 -10.14
N VAL A 43 -12.11 10.37 -9.01
CA VAL A 43 -11.08 11.42 -8.95
C VAL A 43 -9.93 10.94 -8.08
N HIS A 44 -8.70 11.04 -8.58
CA HIS A 44 -7.48 10.88 -7.80
C HIS A 44 -6.73 12.19 -7.77
N THR A 45 -6.17 12.52 -6.60
CA THR A 45 -5.24 13.66 -6.45
C THR A 45 -3.97 13.22 -5.73
N MET A 46 -2.90 14.00 -5.88
CA MET A 46 -1.61 13.73 -5.28
C MET A 46 -0.96 15.04 -4.80
N GLY A 47 -0.26 14.99 -3.68
CA GLY A 47 0.54 16.09 -3.14
C GLY A 47 -0.23 16.91 -2.12
N TRP A 48 -0.82 18.03 -2.52
CA TRP A 48 -1.48 18.96 -1.59
C TRP A 48 -2.62 18.29 -0.78
N PRO A 49 -2.80 18.62 0.50
CA PRO A 49 -2.10 19.62 1.31
C PRO A 49 -0.77 19.18 1.92
N ALA A 50 -0.39 17.91 1.77
CA ALA A 50 0.83 17.41 2.39
C ALA A 50 2.06 18.29 2.10
N ALA A 51 2.93 18.37 3.09
CA ALA A 51 4.16 19.15 3.02
C ALA A 51 5.04 18.71 1.85
N LYS A 52 5.88 19.64 1.36
CA LYS A 52 6.85 19.35 0.31
C LYS A 52 7.73 18.14 0.70
N GLY A 53 7.82 17.17 -0.17
CA GLY A 53 8.57 15.93 0.06
C GLY A 53 7.72 14.74 0.53
N VAL A 54 6.49 14.98 0.97
CA VAL A 54 5.58 13.90 1.38
C VAL A 54 4.71 13.46 0.19
N LEU A 55 4.85 12.22 -0.24
CA LEU A 55 4.08 11.65 -1.36
C LEU A 55 2.71 11.18 -0.86
N SER A 56 1.83 12.12 -0.51
CA SER A 56 0.44 11.81 -0.17
C SER A 56 -0.42 11.60 -1.41
N GLY A 57 -1.50 10.88 -1.25
CA GLY A 57 -2.50 10.66 -2.30
C GLY A 57 -3.91 10.63 -1.76
N SER A 58 -4.87 10.93 -2.61
CA SER A 58 -6.27 10.92 -2.24
C SER A 58 -7.18 10.43 -3.36
N TYR A 59 -8.38 10.08 -2.98
CA TYR A 59 -9.42 9.73 -3.93
C TYR A 59 -10.80 10.22 -3.48
N LEU A 60 -11.64 10.48 -4.47
CA LEU A 60 -13.07 10.72 -4.32
C LEU A 60 -13.78 9.85 -5.35
N TYR A 61 -14.63 8.93 -4.89
CA TYR A 61 -15.42 8.04 -5.72
C TYR A 61 -16.90 8.26 -5.44
N HIS A 62 -17.69 8.52 -6.46
CA HIS A 62 -19.14 8.53 -6.36
C HIS A 62 -19.67 7.12 -6.67
N GLY A 63 -20.25 6.50 -5.66
CA GLY A 63 -20.85 5.17 -5.74
C GLY A 63 -22.35 5.23 -6.00
N GLU A 64 -23.03 4.14 -5.72
CA GLU A 64 -24.49 4.04 -5.77
C GLU A 64 -25.15 4.84 -4.63
N ASN A 65 -26.47 5.08 -4.74
CA ASN A 65 -27.32 5.66 -3.68
C ASN A 65 -26.84 7.04 -3.19
N ASN A 66 -26.33 7.89 -4.08
CA ASN A 66 -25.78 9.21 -3.76
C ASN A 66 -24.63 9.18 -2.74
N GLN A 67 -23.93 8.07 -2.62
CA GLN A 67 -22.79 7.96 -1.72
C GLN A 67 -21.49 8.35 -2.39
N ALA A 68 -20.63 9.01 -1.64
CA ALA A 68 -19.24 9.23 -2.02
C ALA A 68 -18.28 8.61 -1.00
N PHE A 69 -17.22 8.01 -1.52
CA PHE A 69 -16.12 7.44 -0.76
C PHE A 69 -14.91 8.34 -0.91
N LEU A 70 -14.49 8.94 0.19
CA LEU A 70 -13.31 9.79 0.25
C LEU A 70 -12.19 9.05 0.97
N GLY A 71 -10.98 9.18 0.44
CA GLY A 71 -9.80 8.65 1.13
C GLY A 71 -8.58 9.54 0.94
N TYR A 72 -7.73 9.54 1.96
CA TYR A 72 -6.47 10.27 1.97
C TYR A 72 -5.39 9.41 2.63
N ILE A 73 -4.26 9.26 1.96
CA ILE A 73 -3.17 8.40 2.38
C ILE A 73 -1.93 9.26 2.60
N VAL A 74 -1.34 9.17 3.79
CA VAL A 74 -0.08 9.82 4.14
C VAL A 74 0.97 8.75 4.41
N PRO A 75 2.13 8.78 3.73
CA PRO A 75 3.27 7.94 4.09
C PRO A 75 3.72 8.26 5.52
N LEU A 76 4.22 7.25 6.24
CA LEU A 76 4.72 7.45 7.62
C LEU A 76 6.23 7.71 7.68
N ASP A 77 6.86 7.86 6.54
CA ASP A 77 8.28 8.21 6.36
C ASP A 77 8.53 9.73 6.22
N TYR A 78 7.59 10.56 6.67
CA TYR A 78 7.78 12.02 6.69
C TYR A 78 8.79 12.43 7.77
N ASP A 79 9.54 13.49 7.49
CA ASP A 79 10.61 14.01 8.34
C ASP A 79 10.14 15.08 9.34
N ASN A 80 8.97 15.69 9.13
CA ASN A 80 8.43 16.75 9.97
C ASN A 80 7.50 16.19 11.06
N PRO A 81 7.89 16.23 12.35
CA PRO A 81 7.07 15.69 13.44
C PRO A 81 5.76 16.45 13.69
N HIS A 82 5.60 17.64 13.11
CA HIS A 82 4.40 18.47 13.25
C HIS A 82 3.29 18.16 12.22
N ILE A 83 3.52 17.22 11.31
CA ILE A 83 2.47 16.78 10.38
C ILE A 83 1.42 15.98 11.14
N SER A 84 0.16 16.39 11.02
CA SER A 84 -1.00 15.62 11.44
C SER A 84 -1.70 15.03 10.21
N PRO A 85 -1.55 13.74 9.92
CA PRO A 85 -2.20 13.11 8.76
C PRO A 85 -3.72 13.30 8.75
N PHE A 86 -4.35 13.36 9.91
CA PHE A 86 -5.79 13.65 10.01
C PHE A 86 -6.12 15.08 9.56
N ASP A 87 -5.34 16.08 10.01
CA ASP A 87 -5.61 17.49 9.66
C ASP A 87 -5.34 17.74 8.18
N GLU A 88 -4.33 17.06 7.59
CA GLU A 88 -4.08 17.05 6.15
C GLU A 88 -5.31 16.56 5.37
N PHE A 89 -5.96 15.47 5.85
CA PHE A 89 -7.20 15.00 5.26
C PHE A 89 -8.35 16.00 5.39
N GLN A 90 -8.47 16.68 6.54
CA GLN A 90 -9.48 17.73 6.71
C GLN A 90 -9.24 18.88 5.74
N GLN A 91 -7.98 19.35 5.60
CA GLN A 91 -7.62 20.40 4.65
C GLN A 91 -7.93 20.00 3.20
N TRP A 92 -7.60 18.78 2.81
CA TRP A 92 -7.89 18.28 1.46
C TRP A 92 -9.37 18.38 1.10
N LYS A 93 -10.28 18.11 2.03
CA LYS A 93 -11.71 18.26 1.80
C LYS A 93 -12.16 19.70 1.53
N HIS A 94 -11.35 20.68 1.93
CA HIS A 94 -11.61 22.10 1.66
C HIS A 94 -11.12 22.55 0.28
N GLN A 95 -10.39 21.71 -0.47
CA GLN A 95 -10.00 22.01 -1.85
C GLN A 95 -11.24 22.22 -2.72
N ALA A 96 -11.23 23.25 -3.58
CA ALA A 96 -12.39 23.64 -4.36
C ALA A 96 -12.99 22.48 -5.20
N SER A 97 -12.11 21.64 -5.77
CA SER A 97 -12.51 20.46 -6.57
C SER A 97 -13.23 19.38 -5.78
N VAL A 98 -13.03 19.29 -4.47
CA VAL A 98 -13.63 18.32 -3.56
C VAL A 98 -14.81 18.95 -2.81
N LYS A 99 -14.58 20.15 -2.24
CA LYS A 99 -15.56 20.87 -1.43
C LYS A 99 -16.91 21.07 -2.12
N LYS A 100 -16.90 21.26 -3.44
CA LYS A 100 -18.13 21.46 -4.22
C LYS A 100 -19.11 20.28 -4.09
N TYR A 101 -18.60 19.06 -4.00
CA TYR A 101 -19.43 17.85 -3.85
C TYR A 101 -19.90 17.63 -2.40
N LEU A 102 -19.19 18.18 -1.42
CA LEU A 102 -19.51 18.02 0.00
C LEU A 102 -20.45 19.09 0.54
N LYS A 103 -20.93 20.00 -0.32
CA LYS A 103 -21.90 21.04 0.09
C LYS A 103 -23.22 20.40 0.49
N GLY A 104 -23.64 20.57 1.73
CA GLY A 104 -24.86 19.96 2.25
C GLY A 104 -24.78 18.46 2.54
N ALA A 105 -23.65 17.82 2.27
CA ALA A 105 -23.47 16.39 2.47
C ALA A 105 -23.32 16.01 3.95
N THR A 106 -23.68 14.78 4.27
CA THR A 106 -23.56 14.21 5.63
C THR A 106 -22.58 13.06 5.65
N ARG A 107 -21.60 13.10 6.56
CA ARG A 107 -20.67 11.98 6.76
C ARG A 107 -21.36 10.86 7.56
N THR A 108 -21.44 9.68 6.98
CA THR A 108 -22.14 8.52 7.55
C THR A 108 -21.20 7.49 8.18
N ALA A 109 -19.96 7.38 7.67
CA ALA A 109 -18.97 6.48 8.22
C ALA A 109 -17.55 7.03 8.07
N TYR A 110 -16.64 6.55 8.92
CA TYR A 110 -15.22 6.87 8.83
C TYR A 110 -14.35 5.76 9.41
N GLY A 111 -13.08 5.75 9.04
CA GLY A 111 -12.08 4.87 9.60
C GLY A 111 -10.68 5.25 9.16
N ALA A 112 -9.69 4.69 9.85
CA ALA A 112 -8.30 4.82 9.47
C ALA A 112 -7.58 3.48 9.64
N ARG A 113 -6.63 3.19 8.76
CA ARG A 113 -5.81 1.99 8.83
C ARG A 113 -4.42 2.23 8.24
N ALA A 114 -3.42 1.69 8.92
CA ALA A 114 -2.09 1.58 8.33
C ALA A 114 -2.07 0.48 7.26
N LEU A 115 -1.34 0.74 6.19
CA LEU A 115 -1.10 -0.20 5.09
C LEU A 115 0.40 -0.28 4.81
N ILE A 116 0.84 -1.40 4.24
CA ILE A 116 2.24 -1.63 3.90
C ILE A 116 2.46 -1.23 2.44
N LYS A 117 3.45 -0.36 2.20
CA LYS A 117 3.76 0.18 0.86
C LYS A 117 5.18 -0.12 0.38
N GLY A 118 6.01 -0.79 1.17
CA GLY A 118 7.45 -0.94 0.92
C GLY A 118 7.83 -1.65 -0.38
N GLY A 119 6.94 -2.45 -0.96
CA GLY A 119 7.17 -3.13 -2.23
C GLY A 119 7.91 -4.47 -2.11
N HIS A 120 8.35 -4.99 -3.25
CA HIS A 120 8.90 -6.35 -3.41
C HIS A 120 10.06 -6.66 -2.45
N GLN A 121 11.08 -5.78 -2.39
CA GLN A 121 12.27 -6.02 -1.57
C GLN A 121 12.04 -5.88 -0.06
N SER A 122 10.93 -5.24 0.34
CA SER A 122 10.54 -5.08 1.75
C SER A 122 9.57 -6.18 2.22
N MET A 123 9.26 -7.16 1.37
CA MET A 123 8.42 -8.28 1.79
C MET A 123 9.22 -9.22 2.68
N PRO A 124 8.82 -9.42 3.94
CA PRO A 124 9.46 -10.38 4.81
C PRO A 124 9.14 -11.81 4.37
N LYS A 125 9.85 -12.79 4.91
CA LYS A 125 9.51 -14.21 4.73
C LYS A 125 8.03 -14.42 5.05
N MET A 126 7.27 -15.01 4.13
CA MET A 126 5.82 -15.05 4.20
C MET A 126 5.27 -16.27 4.96
N HIS A 127 6.12 -17.21 5.33
CA HIS A 127 5.75 -18.39 6.14
C HIS A 127 6.66 -18.52 7.36
N PHE A 128 6.14 -19.15 8.38
CA PHE A 128 6.83 -19.45 9.64
C PHE A 128 6.19 -20.70 10.25
N PRO A 129 6.83 -21.37 11.23
CA PRO A 129 6.25 -22.54 11.84
C PRO A 129 4.83 -22.29 12.37
N GLY A 130 3.86 -23.02 11.81
CA GLY A 130 2.45 -22.93 12.18
C GLY A 130 1.65 -21.79 11.51
N GLY A 131 2.21 -21.07 10.52
CA GLY A 131 1.45 -19.99 9.89
C GLY A 131 2.05 -19.39 8.62
N MET A 132 1.21 -18.62 7.93
CA MET A 132 1.58 -17.86 6.73
C MET A 132 1.03 -16.44 6.81
N ARG A 133 1.71 -15.52 6.10
CA ARG A 133 1.29 -14.14 5.89
C ARG A 133 0.84 -13.97 4.46
N VAL A 134 -0.30 -13.34 4.26
CA VAL A 134 -0.91 -13.13 2.94
C VAL A 134 -1.47 -11.71 2.82
N GLY A 135 -1.68 -11.25 1.61
CA GLY A 135 -2.30 -9.96 1.32
C GLY A 135 -1.49 -8.76 1.78
N ASP A 136 -2.19 -7.70 2.14
CA ASP A 136 -1.56 -6.45 2.60
C ASP A 136 -0.67 -6.65 3.83
N ASP A 137 -1.04 -7.56 4.73
CA ASP A 137 -0.21 -7.89 5.90
C ASP A 137 1.18 -8.44 5.53
N ALA A 138 1.29 -9.08 4.37
CA ALA A 138 2.55 -9.55 3.82
C ALA A 138 3.26 -8.51 2.94
N GLY A 139 2.63 -7.38 2.62
CA GLY A 139 3.18 -6.32 1.78
C GLY A 139 2.99 -6.54 0.27
N THR A 140 1.92 -7.25 -0.13
CA THR A 140 1.69 -7.59 -1.54
C THR A 140 1.05 -6.47 -2.36
N MET A 141 0.93 -5.25 -1.86
CA MET A 141 0.35 -4.13 -2.60
C MET A 141 1.22 -3.69 -3.77
N ASN A 142 0.63 -3.59 -4.97
CA ASN A 142 1.27 -2.93 -6.10
C ASN A 142 1.11 -1.40 -5.95
N PHE A 143 2.09 -0.76 -5.35
CA PHE A 143 2.05 0.66 -5.01
C PHE A 143 1.92 1.58 -6.24
N PRO A 144 2.69 1.44 -7.33
CA PRO A 144 2.54 2.27 -8.53
C PRO A 144 1.12 2.29 -9.11
N ARG A 145 0.40 1.20 -8.97
CA ARG A 145 -0.99 1.07 -9.45
C ARG A 145 -2.03 1.43 -8.39
N ILE A 146 -1.61 1.63 -7.15
CA ILE A 146 -2.51 1.83 -6.00
C ILE A 146 -3.52 0.67 -5.90
N LYS A 147 -3.08 -0.56 -6.18
CA LYS A 147 -3.90 -1.76 -6.23
C LYS A 147 -3.31 -2.86 -5.35
N GLY A 148 -4.14 -3.39 -4.44
CA GLY A 148 -3.74 -4.46 -3.52
C GLY A 148 -4.74 -5.62 -3.49
N THR A 149 -5.98 -5.43 -3.96
CA THR A 149 -7.03 -6.46 -3.84
C THR A 149 -6.70 -7.73 -4.61
N HIS A 150 -6.32 -7.62 -5.89
CA HIS A 150 -6.00 -8.76 -6.73
C HIS A 150 -4.75 -9.51 -6.25
N THR A 151 -3.74 -8.79 -5.78
CA THR A 151 -2.52 -9.39 -5.21
C THR A 151 -2.78 -10.07 -3.88
N ALA A 152 -3.62 -9.46 -3.02
CA ALA A 152 -4.05 -10.07 -1.77
C ALA A 152 -4.85 -11.36 -2.02
N MET A 153 -5.80 -11.34 -2.95
CA MET A 153 -6.56 -12.54 -3.34
C MET A 153 -5.65 -13.63 -3.88
N LYS A 154 -4.72 -13.29 -4.78
CA LYS A 154 -3.79 -14.30 -5.35
C LYS A 154 -2.88 -14.90 -4.29
N SER A 155 -2.35 -14.10 -3.37
CA SER A 155 -1.54 -14.64 -2.28
C SER A 155 -2.32 -15.61 -1.38
N GLY A 156 -3.60 -15.29 -1.09
CA GLY A 156 -4.50 -16.16 -0.35
C GLY A 156 -4.81 -17.47 -1.10
N MET A 157 -5.02 -17.41 -2.41
CA MET A 157 -5.22 -18.60 -3.25
C MET A 157 -3.99 -19.51 -3.23
N ILE A 158 -2.79 -18.95 -3.43
CA ILE A 158 -1.52 -19.70 -3.37
C ILE A 158 -1.35 -20.36 -2.00
N ALA A 159 -1.68 -19.63 -0.92
CA ALA A 159 -1.62 -20.18 0.43
C ALA A 159 -2.54 -21.38 0.61
N ALA A 160 -3.81 -21.26 0.18
CA ALA A 160 -4.78 -22.34 0.27
C ALA A 160 -4.39 -23.57 -0.58
N GLU A 161 -3.94 -23.34 -1.81
CA GLU A 161 -3.45 -24.38 -2.71
C GLU A 161 -2.24 -25.12 -2.10
N SER A 162 -1.28 -24.38 -1.55
CA SER A 162 -0.08 -24.95 -0.91
C SER A 162 -0.41 -25.77 0.33
N LEU A 163 -1.35 -25.28 1.18
CA LEU A 163 -1.82 -26.02 2.34
C LEU A 163 -2.55 -27.29 1.94
N PHE A 164 -3.43 -27.24 0.95
CA PHE A 164 -4.17 -28.40 0.48
C PHE A 164 -3.24 -29.51 -0.01
N GLU A 165 -2.19 -29.14 -0.75
CA GLU A 165 -1.20 -30.10 -1.21
C GLU A 165 -0.40 -30.72 -0.05
N GLU A 166 -0.09 -29.95 1.00
CA GLU A 166 0.64 -30.46 2.17
C GLU A 166 -0.25 -31.34 3.06
N PHE A 167 -1.52 -30.97 3.26
CA PHE A 167 -2.46 -31.79 4.05
C PHE A 167 -2.76 -33.16 3.43
N ASN A 168 -2.55 -33.31 2.13
CA ASN A 168 -2.75 -34.59 1.44
C ASN A 168 -1.50 -35.50 1.47
N LYS A 169 -0.44 -35.11 2.17
CA LYS A 169 0.72 -35.96 2.41
C LYS A 169 0.58 -36.71 3.74
N ASP A 170 1.09 -37.91 3.80
CA ASP A 170 1.10 -38.73 5.03
C ASP A 170 2.12 -38.27 6.08
N GLU A 171 2.81 -37.12 5.84
CA GLU A 171 3.82 -36.56 6.72
C GLU A 171 3.27 -35.37 7.51
N PRO A 172 3.72 -35.15 8.78
CA PRO A 172 3.30 -33.99 9.54
C PRO A 172 3.83 -32.70 8.93
N LEU A 173 2.97 -31.66 8.88
CA LEU A 173 3.29 -30.30 8.46
C LEU A 173 4.45 -29.72 9.31
N SER A 174 5.67 -29.70 8.80
CA SER A 174 6.82 -29.12 9.50
C SER A 174 7.12 -27.69 9.06
N ASP A 175 7.10 -27.41 7.78
CA ASP A 175 7.24 -26.07 7.21
C ASP A 175 6.59 -26.01 5.82
N ILE A 176 5.99 -24.87 5.49
CA ILE A 176 5.27 -24.71 4.22
C ILE A 176 6.18 -23.97 3.20
N GLU A 177 7.36 -24.52 2.97
CA GLU A 177 8.30 -24.01 1.96
C GLU A 177 7.69 -23.95 0.55
N LYS A 178 6.75 -24.84 0.29
CA LYS A 178 6.04 -24.91 -0.98
C LYS A 178 5.25 -23.62 -1.26
N PHE A 179 4.72 -22.96 -0.23
CA PHE A 179 4.08 -21.65 -0.39
C PHE A 179 5.03 -20.62 -1.00
N THR A 180 6.27 -20.56 -0.50
CA THR A 180 7.28 -19.63 -1.04
C THR A 180 7.64 -19.96 -2.49
N SER A 181 7.80 -21.25 -2.83
CA SER A 181 8.13 -21.67 -4.20
C SER A 181 6.98 -21.38 -5.18
N ASN A 182 5.73 -21.66 -4.77
CA ASN A 182 4.53 -21.36 -5.56
C ASN A 182 4.33 -19.85 -5.74
N LEU A 183 4.64 -19.04 -4.72
CA LEU A 183 4.61 -17.59 -4.82
C LEU A 183 5.63 -17.08 -5.83
N LYS A 184 6.88 -17.53 -5.74
CA LYS A 184 7.99 -17.12 -6.64
C LYS A 184 7.73 -17.44 -8.10
N THR A 185 6.99 -18.51 -8.40
CA THR A 185 6.64 -18.89 -9.77
C THR A 185 5.36 -18.23 -10.28
N SER A 186 4.62 -17.54 -9.42
CA SER A 186 3.35 -16.93 -9.76
C SER A 186 3.47 -15.60 -10.51
N TRP A 187 2.39 -15.18 -11.15
CA TRP A 187 2.31 -13.85 -11.76
C TRP A 187 2.39 -12.72 -10.71
N LEU A 188 2.02 -12.98 -9.46
CA LEU A 188 2.09 -12.04 -8.35
C LEU A 188 3.53 -11.57 -8.12
N GLU A 189 4.47 -12.52 -8.00
CA GLU A 189 5.90 -12.22 -7.86
C GLU A 189 6.42 -11.37 -9.01
N LYS A 190 6.07 -11.75 -10.24
CA LYS A 190 6.47 -11.02 -11.45
C LYS A 190 5.92 -9.59 -11.47
N GLU A 191 4.69 -9.40 -11.04
CA GLU A 191 4.06 -8.08 -10.98
C GLU A 191 4.76 -7.20 -9.93
N LEU A 192 4.97 -7.70 -8.72
CA LEU A 192 5.63 -6.95 -7.65
C LEU A 192 7.09 -6.66 -7.99
N HIS A 193 7.81 -7.62 -8.56
CA HIS A 193 9.17 -7.42 -9.04
C HIS A 193 9.26 -6.33 -10.12
N THR A 194 8.28 -6.24 -11.01
CA THR A 194 8.21 -5.18 -12.02
C THR A 194 8.07 -3.79 -11.38
N ALA A 195 7.38 -3.69 -10.26
CA ALA A 195 7.16 -2.44 -9.53
C ALA A 195 8.28 -2.07 -8.53
N ARG A 196 9.29 -2.93 -8.35
CA ARG A 196 10.25 -2.90 -7.24
C ARG A 196 11.02 -1.58 -7.06
N ASN A 197 11.37 -0.90 -8.15
CA ASN A 197 12.16 0.33 -8.09
C ASN A 197 11.33 1.61 -7.89
N PHE A 198 10.00 1.53 -7.93
CA PHE A 198 9.16 2.73 -7.95
C PHE A 198 9.35 3.61 -6.71
N LEU A 199 9.13 3.04 -5.53
CA LEU A 199 9.31 3.79 -4.27
C LEU A 199 10.76 4.13 -3.97
N PRO A 200 11.74 3.23 -4.14
CA PRO A 200 13.14 3.57 -3.92
C PRO A 200 13.65 4.73 -4.78
N PHE A 201 13.17 4.88 -6.01
CA PHE A 201 13.48 6.06 -6.82
C PHE A 201 13.00 7.35 -6.15
N ILE A 202 11.79 7.33 -5.61
CA ILE A 202 11.20 8.52 -4.97
C ILE A 202 11.92 8.84 -3.66
N HIS A 203 12.21 7.85 -2.83
CA HIS A 203 12.92 8.05 -1.57
C HIS A 203 14.35 8.57 -1.78
N LYS A 204 15.05 8.01 -2.76
CA LYS A 204 16.46 8.35 -3.02
C LYS A 204 16.65 9.70 -3.73
N TYR A 205 15.77 10.05 -4.65
CA TYR A 205 15.93 11.24 -5.52
C TYR A 205 14.87 12.31 -5.26
N GLY A 206 14.03 12.13 -4.24
CA GLY A 206 12.96 13.06 -3.90
C GLY A 206 11.76 12.98 -4.84
N THR A 207 10.70 13.71 -4.50
CA THR A 207 9.41 13.57 -5.18
C THR A 207 9.49 13.89 -6.68
N LEU A 208 10.13 14.99 -7.07
CA LEU A 208 10.08 15.45 -8.47
C LEU A 208 10.91 14.55 -9.39
N LEU A 209 12.21 14.42 -9.10
CA LEU A 209 13.12 13.60 -9.91
C LEU A 209 12.83 12.13 -9.75
N GLY A 210 12.53 11.68 -8.52
CA GLY A 210 12.19 10.29 -8.24
C GLY A 210 10.93 9.82 -8.97
N VAL A 211 9.87 10.63 -9.02
CA VAL A 211 8.65 10.31 -9.80
C VAL A 211 8.95 10.26 -11.29
N ALA A 212 9.78 11.16 -11.82
CA ALA A 212 10.17 11.13 -13.23
C ALA A 212 10.95 9.85 -13.58
N LEU A 213 11.93 9.45 -12.75
CA LEU A 213 12.71 8.23 -12.92
C LEU A 213 11.84 6.98 -12.76
N ALA A 214 11.00 6.94 -11.74
CA ALA A 214 10.03 5.86 -11.53
C ALA A 214 9.04 5.73 -12.69
N GLY A 215 8.57 6.86 -13.23
CA GLY A 215 7.74 6.90 -14.42
C GLY A 215 8.46 6.35 -15.65
N ALA A 216 9.72 6.74 -15.87
CA ALA A 216 10.53 6.21 -16.95
C ALA A 216 10.75 4.69 -16.81
N ASP A 217 11.03 4.21 -15.58
CA ASP A 217 11.14 2.77 -15.32
C ASP A 217 9.85 2.02 -15.67
N GLN A 218 8.70 2.51 -15.24
CA GLN A 218 7.43 1.83 -15.46
C GLN A 218 6.90 1.93 -16.91
N LEU A 219 7.03 3.10 -17.54
CA LEU A 219 6.43 3.36 -18.86
C LEU A 219 7.36 2.99 -20.02
N VAL A 220 8.66 3.28 -19.89
CA VAL A 220 9.65 3.04 -20.95
C VAL A 220 10.31 1.68 -20.78
N PHE A 221 10.89 1.42 -19.62
CA PHE A 221 11.62 0.17 -19.34
C PHE A 221 10.72 -0.96 -18.86
N ARG A 222 9.45 -0.68 -18.53
CA ARG A 222 8.47 -1.66 -18.07
C ARG A 222 8.95 -2.46 -16.84
N GLY A 223 9.65 -1.80 -15.91
CA GLY A 223 10.22 -2.42 -14.71
C GLY A 223 11.36 -3.41 -14.99
N ARG A 224 12.01 -3.34 -16.15
CA ARG A 224 13.07 -4.26 -16.58
C ARG A 224 14.48 -3.72 -16.42
N LEU A 225 14.67 -2.68 -15.60
CA LEU A 225 16.01 -2.21 -15.29
C LEU A 225 16.84 -3.36 -14.68
N PRO A 226 18.15 -3.48 -15.04
CA PRO A 226 18.99 -4.60 -14.63
C PRO A 226 19.44 -4.53 -13.15
N PHE A 227 18.95 -3.56 -12.40
CA PHE A 227 19.28 -3.38 -10.99
C PHE A 227 18.01 -3.23 -10.14
N THR A 228 18.16 -3.48 -8.85
CA THR A 228 17.14 -3.23 -7.82
C THR A 228 17.70 -2.16 -6.88
N LEU A 229 16.91 -1.13 -6.64
CA LEU A 229 17.19 -0.13 -5.61
C LEU A 229 16.64 -0.64 -4.28
N HIS A 230 17.32 -0.31 -3.20
CA HIS A 230 16.96 -0.72 -1.85
C HIS A 230 16.48 0.44 -1.00
N HIS A 231 15.72 0.15 0.03
CA HIS A 231 15.32 1.06 1.09
C HIS A 231 16.33 0.95 2.24
N ASP A 232 16.95 2.05 2.59
CA ASP A 232 18.04 2.06 3.57
C ASP A 232 17.57 2.49 4.97
N THR A 233 16.46 3.23 5.06
CA THR A 233 16.00 3.88 6.30
C THR A 233 14.58 3.45 6.64
N PRO A 234 14.31 2.88 7.83
CA PRO A 234 12.94 2.59 8.26
C PRO A 234 12.18 3.87 8.64
N ASP A 235 10.85 3.84 8.53
CA ASP A 235 9.98 5.01 8.73
C ASP A 235 10.22 5.74 10.06
N HIS A 236 10.48 5.01 11.13
CA HIS A 236 10.67 5.59 12.47
C HIS A 236 11.99 6.34 12.66
N GLU A 237 12.91 6.21 11.72
CA GLU A 237 14.19 6.94 11.71
C GLU A 237 14.15 8.15 10.78
N CYS A 238 13.04 8.39 10.07
CA CYS A 238 12.91 9.51 9.14
C CYS A 238 12.60 10.85 9.84
N LEU A 239 12.06 10.83 11.07
CA LEU A 239 11.71 12.03 11.81
C LEU A 239 12.97 12.82 12.17
N LYS A 240 12.92 14.13 11.91
CA LYS A 240 13.95 15.07 12.37
C LYS A 240 13.65 15.49 13.80
N GLU A 241 14.73 15.59 14.60
CA GLU A 241 14.68 16.14 15.95
C GLU A 241 14.32 17.62 15.97
#